data_996517180ce29ddeafd401d06c143ba0
#
_entry.id   996517180ce29ddeafd401d06c143ba0
#
_cell.length_a   1.000
_cell.length_b   1.000
_cell.length_c   1.000
_cell.angle_alpha   90.00
_cell.angle_beta   90.00
_cell.angle_gamma   90.00
#
_symmetry.space_group_name_H-M   'P 1'
#
loop_
_entity.id
_entity.type
_entity.pdbx_description
1 polymer ?
#
loop_
_entity_poly.entity_id
_entity_poly.type
_entity_poly.pdbx_seq_one_letter_code
_entity_poly.pdbx_strand_id
1 'polypeptide(L)'
;FNFEPMVFSARDGNGADIYHTNVLMCVATDFAMIGLDMITDPARRSEIVERFERAGRRVVPLSNAQIEQFAGNAIELQGRNGRILALSTTAFAALTPDQLAIIGESARPLPLAIPTIERAGGSTRCTIAGVHLTPRSLPTL
;
A
#
# COMPACT_ATOMS: atom_id res chain seq x y z
N PHE A 1 14.66 -1.41 18.02
CA PHE A 1 13.94 -0.48 17.16
C PHE A 1 12.94 0.29 18.01
N ASN A 2 12.88 1.61 17.89
CA ASN A 2 11.93 2.48 18.63
C ASN A 2 10.56 2.54 17.93
N PHE A 3 9.97 1.37 17.59
CA PHE A 3 8.65 1.28 16.98
C PHE A 3 7.73 0.42 17.83
N GLU A 4 6.51 0.90 18.05
CA GLU A 4 5.44 0.12 18.65
C GLU A 4 4.73 -0.67 17.54
N PRO A 5 4.66 -2.01 17.63
CA PRO A 5 3.93 -2.80 16.64
C PRO A 5 2.42 -2.65 16.81
N MET A 6 1.69 -2.48 15.69
CA MET A 6 0.24 -2.55 15.64
C MET A 6 -0.16 -3.91 15.06
N VAL A 7 -0.48 -4.86 15.92
CA VAL A 7 -0.88 -6.22 15.52
C VAL A 7 -2.41 -6.29 15.35
N PHE A 8 -2.86 -6.87 14.24
CA PHE A 8 -4.27 -7.11 13.97
C PHE A 8 -4.47 -8.36 13.09
N SER A 9 -5.66 -8.96 13.17
CA SER A 9 -6.07 -10.05 12.29
C SER A 9 -6.89 -9.49 11.14
N ALA A 10 -6.65 -10.03 9.94
CA ALA A 10 -7.39 -9.66 8.73
C ALA A 10 -7.75 -10.91 7.92
N ARG A 11 -8.93 -10.89 7.28
CA ARG A 11 -9.44 -11.98 6.44
C ARG A 11 -9.96 -11.46 5.11
N ASP A 12 -9.80 -12.27 4.08
CA ASP A 12 -10.39 -11.99 2.78
C ASP A 12 -11.91 -12.25 2.75
N GLY A 13 -12.54 -11.98 1.62
CA GLY A 13 -13.99 -12.21 1.43
C GLY A 13 -14.43 -13.66 1.55
N ASN A 14 -13.51 -14.64 1.48
CA ASN A 14 -13.76 -16.08 1.64
C ASN A 14 -13.46 -16.55 3.08
N GLY A 15 -13.00 -15.67 3.96
CA GLY A 15 -12.64 -15.98 5.33
C GLY A 15 -11.23 -16.53 5.53
N ALA A 16 -10.39 -16.55 4.47
CA ALA A 16 -8.99 -16.93 4.59
C ALA A 16 -8.15 -15.83 5.23
N ASP A 17 -7.21 -16.20 6.09
CA ASP A 17 -6.35 -15.24 6.77
C ASP A 17 -5.40 -14.53 5.78
N ILE A 18 -5.32 -13.21 5.89
CA ILE A 18 -4.36 -12.40 5.13
C ILE A 18 -3.02 -12.43 5.85
N TYR A 19 -2.02 -13.01 5.21
CA TYR A 19 -0.70 -13.28 5.79
C TYR A 19 0.32 -12.16 5.61
N HIS A 20 0.07 -11.18 4.72
CA HIS A 20 0.94 -10.03 4.50
C HIS A 20 0.15 -8.73 4.50
N THR A 21 0.61 -7.74 5.27
CA THR A 21 -0.01 -6.41 5.34
C THR A 21 -0.09 -5.72 3.97
N ASN A 22 0.89 -5.93 3.10
CA ASN A 22 0.93 -5.34 1.76
C ASN A 22 -0.13 -5.90 0.78
N VAL A 23 -0.90 -6.89 1.17
CA VAL A 23 -2.09 -7.33 0.41
C VAL A 23 -3.21 -6.32 0.58
N LEU A 24 -3.42 -5.84 1.81
CA LEU A 24 -4.60 -5.04 2.16
C LEU A 24 -4.31 -3.54 2.34
N MET A 25 -3.04 -3.11 2.45
CA MET A 25 -2.73 -1.69 2.62
C MET A 25 -1.40 -1.24 1.99
N CYS A 26 -1.41 0.02 1.57
CA CYS A 26 -0.23 0.81 1.22
C CYS A 26 -0.18 2.04 2.11
N VAL A 27 0.93 2.23 2.83
CA VAL A 27 1.16 3.40 3.68
C VAL A 27 2.13 4.34 2.95
N ALA A 28 1.64 5.50 2.56
CA ALA A 28 2.39 6.58 1.94
C ALA A 28 2.74 7.68 2.96
N THR A 29 3.38 8.76 2.52
CA THR A 29 3.75 9.87 3.39
C THR A 29 2.53 10.64 3.92
N ASP A 30 1.58 10.96 3.04
CA ASP A 30 0.43 11.81 3.39
C ASP A 30 -0.93 11.09 3.34
N PHE A 31 -0.95 9.83 2.92
CA PHE A 31 -2.15 9.00 2.89
C PHE A 31 -1.86 7.53 3.21
N ALA A 32 -2.92 6.79 3.53
CA ALA A 32 -2.88 5.33 3.65
C ALA A 32 -4.09 4.74 2.92
N MET A 33 -3.84 3.90 1.91
CA MET A 33 -4.86 3.11 1.22
C MET A 33 -5.05 1.81 1.99
N ILE A 34 -6.28 1.46 2.39
CA ILE A 34 -6.48 0.30 3.27
C ILE A 34 -7.84 -0.36 3.09
N GLY A 35 -7.86 -1.69 3.01
CA GLY A 35 -9.04 -2.54 3.07
C GLY A 35 -9.54 -2.72 4.50
N LEU A 36 -10.22 -1.71 5.04
CA LEU A 36 -10.67 -1.69 6.45
C LEU A 36 -11.63 -2.84 6.78
N ASP A 37 -12.48 -3.24 5.84
CA ASP A 37 -13.46 -4.30 6.07
C ASP A 37 -12.84 -5.70 6.24
N MET A 38 -11.60 -5.88 5.83
CA MET A 38 -10.84 -7.11 6.04
C MET A 38 -10.30 -7.24 7.46
N ILE A 39 -10.19 -6.15 8.23
CA ILE A 39 -9.74 -6.18 9.62
C ILE A 39 -10.90 -6.66 10.48
N THR A 40 -10.72 -7.81 11.16
CA THR A 40 -11.81 -8.54 11.81
C THR A 40 -12.31 -7.89 13.11
N ASP A 41 -11.45 -7.18 13.83
CA ASP A 41 -11.79 -6.48 15.08
C ASP A 41 -12.17 -5.01 14.79
N PRO A 42 -13.45 -4.61 15.01
CA PRO A 42 -13.88 -3.23 14.79
C PRO A 42 -13.16 -2.19 15.64
N ALA A 43 -12.80 -2.53 16.87
CA ALA A 43 -12.07 -1.60 17.76
C ALA A 43 -10.65 -1.36 17.22
N ARG A 44 -9.99 -2.42 16.76
CA ARG A 44 -8.67 -2.33 16.14
C ARG A 44 -8.73 -1.56 14.81
N ARG A 45 -9.80 -1.74 14.02
CA ARG A 45 -10.05 -0.97 12.80
C ARG A 45 -10.10 0.53 13.08
N SER A 46 -10.87 0.95 14.09
CA SER A 46 -10.97 2.35 14.51
C SER A 46 -9.62 2.89 14.99
N GLU A 47 -8.90 2.14 15.82
CA GLU A 47 -7.57 2.54 16.32
C GLU A 47 -6.57 2.74 15.18
N ILE A 48 -6.59 1.90 14.14
CA ILE A 48 -5.70 2.04 12.97
C ILE A 48 -6.00 3.34 12.22
N VAL A 49 -7.29 3.63 11.98
CA VAL A 49 -7.70 4.89 11.33
C VAL A 49 -7.23 6.10 12.13
N GLU A 50 -7.52 6.14 13.45
CA GLU A 50 -7.09 7.23 14.32
C GLU A 50 -5.57 7.42 14.37
N ARG A 51 -4.80 6.33 14.30
CA ARG A 51 -3.33 6.43 14.28
C ARG A 51 -2.82 7.04 12.97
N PHE A 52 -3.42 6.69 11.83
CA PHE A 52 -3.08 7.32 10.54
C PHE A 52 -3.43 8.80 10.55
N GLU A 53 -4.62 9.16 10.99
CA GLU A 53 -5.09 10.56 11.04
C GLU A 53 -4.24 11.40 12.00
N ARG A 54 -3.93 10.89 13.20
CA ARG A 54 -3.02 11.57 14.15
C ARG A 54 -1.60 11.74 13.60
N ALA A 55 -1.17 10.84 12.73
CA ALA A 55 0.11 10.97 12.02
C ALA A 55 0.03 11.86 10.76
N GLY A 56 -1.08 12.58 10.54
CA GLY A 56 -1.30 13.48 9.42
C GLY A 56 -1.59 12.80 8.09
N ARG A 57 -1.96 11.50 8.09
CA ARG A 57 -2.28 10.75 6.87
C ARG A 57 -3.78 10.68 6.64
N ARG A 58 -4.21 11.00 5.44
CA ARG A 58 -5.58 10.74 5.01
C ARG A 58 -5.79 9.25 4.78
N VAL A 59 -6.86 8.70 5.36
CA VAL A 59 -7.25 7.31 5.10
C VAL A 59 -8.06 7.24 3.81
N VAL A 60 -7.62 6.40 2.87
CA VAL A 60 -8.30 6.09 1.61
C VAL A 60 -8.81 4.67 1.72
N PRO A 61 -10.09 4.47 2.08
CA PRO A 61 -10.65 3.14 2.23
C PRO A 61 -10.73 2.44 0.87
N LEU A 62 -10.37 1.16 0.86
CA LEU A 62 -10.47 0.27 -0.29
C LEU A 62 -11.55 -0.77 -0.01
N SER A 63 -12.40 -1.03 -1.01
CA SER A 63 -13.35 -2.15 -0.95
C SER A 63 -12.63 -3.50 -1.14
N ASN A 64 -13.29 -4.59 -0.75
CA ASN A 64 -12.78 -5.93 -0.97
C ASN A 64 -12.52 -6.20 -2.46
N ALA A 65 -13.43 -5.75 -3.34
CA ALA A 65 -13.25 -5.87 -4.79
C ALA A 65 -12.00 -5.13 -5.30
N GLN A 66 -11.66 -3.97 -4.72
CA GLN A 66 -10.44 -3.25 -5.04
C GLN A 66 -9.18 -3.97 -4.52
N ILE A 67 -9.26 -4.59 -3.36
CA ILE A 67 -8.15 -5.42 -2.83
C ILE A 67 -7.91 -6.64 -3.73
N GLU A 68 -8.96 -7.31 -4.21
CA GLU A 68 -8.85 -8.40 -5.19
C GLU A 68 -8.20 -7.96 -6.51
N GLN A 69 -8.27 -6.66 -6.84
CA GLN A 69 -7.59 -6.03 -7.96
C GLN A 69 -6.24 -5.40 -7.57
N PHE A 70 -5.63 -5.86 -6.47
CA PHE A 70 -4.30 -5.45 -5.99
C PHE A 70 -4.18 -3.97 -5.57
N ALA A 71 -5.28 -3.24 -5.31
CA ALA A 71 -5.21 -1.83 -4.96
C ALA A 71 -4.42 -1.56 -3.67
N GLY A 72 -4.39 -2.50 -2.71
CA GLY A 72 -3.55 -2.42 -1.51
C GLY A 72 -2.06 -2.68 -1.78
N ASN A 73 -1.71 -3.32 -2.90
CA ASN A 73 -0.35 -3.73 -3.22
C ASN A 73 0.41 -2.67 -4.03
N ALA A 74 0.41 -1.45 -3.52
CA ALA A 74 1.09 -0.28 -4.08
C ALA A 74 2.25 0.17 -3.17
N ILE A 75 3.11 1.04 -3.67
CA ILE A 75 4.22 1.63 -2.90
C ILE A 75 4.48 3.07 -3.36
N GLU A 76 4.60 3.98 -2.40
CA GLU A 76 5.11 5.32 -2.66
C GLU A 76 6.64 5.28 -2.75
N LEU A 77 7.18 5.93 -3.76
CA LEU A 77 8.61 6.05 -4.02
C LEU A 77 8.98 7.51 -4.27
N GLN A 78 10.18 7.90 -3.83
CA GLN A 78 10.75 9.21 -4.18
C GLN A 78 11.39 9.13 -5.56
N GLY A 79 10.77 9.78 -6.53
CA GLY A 79 11.32 9.96 -7.87
C GLY A 79 12.14 11.24 -8.00
N ARG A 80 12.74 11.45 -9.17
CA ARG A 80 13.51 12.70 -9.46
C ARG A 80 12.62 13.95 -9.44
N ASN A 81 11.37 13.82 -9.88
CA ASN A 81 10.43 14.93 -10.04
C ASN A 81 9.28 14.88 -9.00
N GLY A 82 9.57 14.40 -7.79
CA GLY A 82 8.58 14.27 -6.73
C GLY A 82 8.17 12.83 -6.44
N ARG A 83 7.21 12.66 -5.55
CA ARG A 83 6.73 11.35 -5.13
C ARG A 83 5.85 10.71 -6.20
N ILE A 84 5.97 9.42 -6.33
CA ILE A 84 5.15 8.58 -7.20
C ILE A 84 4.53 7.45 -6.39
N LEU A 85 3.29 7.09 -6.71
CA LEU A 85 2.66 5.86 -6.23
C LEU A 85 2.75 4.82 -7.33
N ALA A 86 3.68 3.87 -7.19
CA ALA A 86 3.79 2.73 -8.10
C ALA A 86 2.74 1.68 -7.75
N LEU A 87 1.92 1.30 -8.74
CA LEU A 87 0.87 0.30 -8.62
C LEU A 87 0.67 -0.39 -9.98
N SER A 88 -0.02 -1.52 -10.03
CA SER A 88 -0.31 -2.15 -11.32
C SER A 88 -1.39 -1.40 -12.11
N THR A 89 -1.45 -1.65 -13.43
CA THR A 89 -2.55 -1.13 -14.27
C THR A 89 -3.91 -1.66 -13.81
N THR A 90 -3.98 -2.88 -13.31
CA THR A 90 -5.17 -3.50 -12.73
C THR A 90 -5.63 -2.73 -11.49
N ALA A 91 -4.70 -2.49 -10.55
CA ALA A 91 -4.96 -1.71 -9.34
C ALA A 91 -5.40 -0.27 -9.66
N PHE A 92 -4.70 0.39 -10.61
CA PHE A 92 -5.03 1.75 -11.03
C PHE A 92 -6.45 1.84 -11.60
N ALA A 93 -6.84 0.89 -12.46
CA ALA A 93 -8.18 0.86 -13.06
C ALA A 93 -9.31 0.59 -12.05
N ALA A 94 -9.00 -0.04 -10.91
CA ALA A 94 -9.96 -0.31 -9.85
C ALA A 94 -10.20 0.88 -8.92
N LEU A 95 -9.31 1.89 -8.89
CA LEU A 95 -9.46 3.07 -8.05
C LEU A 95 -10.53 4.01 -8.60
N THR A 96 -11.29 4.61 -7.70
CA THR A 96 -12.28 5.63 -8.07
C THR A 96 -11.62 6.98 -8.38
N PRO A 97 -12.30 7.87 -9.14
CA PRO A 97 -11.80 9.23 -9.38
C PRO A 97 -11.49 10.00 -8.08
N ASP A 98 -12.33 9.86 -7.05
CA ASP A 98 -12.13 10.54 -5.76
C ASP A 98 -10.89 10.00 -5.02
N GLN A 99 -10.66 8.69 -5.04
CA GLN A 99 -9.45 8.09 -4.47
C GLN A 99 -8.21 8.57 -5.23
N LEU A 100 -8.26 8.61 -6.56
CA LEU A 100 -7.16 9.11 -7.39
C LEU A 100 -6.90 10.61 -7.16
N ALA A 101 -7.94 11.41 -6.92
CA ALA A 101 -7.79 12.83 -6.58
C ALA A 101 -7.04 13.00 -5.25
N ILE A 102 -7.42 12.24 -4.20
CA ILE A 102 -6.73 12.26 -2.90
C ILE A 102 -5.25 11.87 -3.04
N ILE A 103 -4.97 10.80 -3.77
CA ILE A 103 -3.60 10.32 -4.02
C ILE A 103 -2.80 11.40 -4.76
N GLY A 104 -3.42 12.00 -5.79
CA GLY A 104 -2.80 13.01 -6.66
C GLY A 104 -2.39 14.30 -5.96
N GLU A 105 -2.93 14.60 -4.78
CA GLU A 105 -2.52 15.76 -3.97
C GLU A 105 -1.05 15.67 -3.52
N SER A 106 -0.51 14.45 -3.36
CA SER A 106 0.82 14.25 -2.79
C SER A 106 1.74 13.32 -3.58
N ALA A 107 1.19 12.40 -4.37
CA ALA A 107 1.97 11.46 -5.16
C ALA A 107 1.34 11.24 -6.55
N ARG A 108 2.14 11.28 -7.60
CA ARG A 108 1.66 10.97 -8.95
C ARG A 108 1.51 9.46 -9.13
N PRO A 109 0.31 8.94 -9.47
CA PRO A 109 0.15 7.54 -9.80
C PRO A 109 1.02 7.13 -10.99
N LEU A 110 1.68 5.97 -10.88
CA LEU A 110 2.49 5.34 -11.93
C LEU A 110 2.00 3.92 -12.17
N PRO A 111 1.04 3.70 -13.08
CA PRO A 111 0.56 2.37 -13.40
C PRO A 111 1.59 1.57 -14.20
N LEU A 112 1.83 0.32 -13.77
CA LEU A 112 2.78 -0.62 -14.34
C LEU A 112 2.06 -1.85 -14.90
N ALA A 113 2.34 -2.23 -16.14
CA ALA A 113 1.77 -3.42 -16.75
C ALA A 113 2.56 -4.68 -16.31
N ILE A 114 2.04 -5.39 -15.32
CA ILE A 114 2.71 -6.56 -14.73
C ILE A 114 1.78 -7.80 -14.63
N PRO A 115 1.02 -8.14 -15.69
CA PRO A 115 -0.02 -9.18 -15.60
C PRO A 115 0.54 -10.57 -15.28
N THR A 116 1.78 -10.87 -15.63
CA THR A 116 2.40 -12.17 -15.32
C THR A 116 2.66 -12.31 -13.83
N ILE A 117 3.06 -11.23 -13.16
CA ILE A 117 3.30 -11.22 -11.72
C ILE A 117 1.97 -11.35 -10.98
N GLU A 118 0.93 -10.65 -11.43
CA GLU A 118 -0.42 -10.73 -10.85
C GLU A 118 -1.02 -12.15 -10.95
N ARG A 119 -0.78 -12.87 -12.03
CA ARG A 119 -1.17 -14.29 -12.16
C ARG A 119 -0.48 -15.21 -11.15
N ALA A 120 0.68 -14.83 -10.65
CA ALA A 120 1.39 -15.55 -9.59
C ALA A 120 0.95 -15.15 -8.17
N GLY A 121 -0.06 -14.26 -8.04
CA GLY A 121 -0.64 -13.84 -6.76
C GLY A 121 0.07 -12.68 -6.07
N GLY A 122 1.06 -12.04 -6.73
CA GLY A 122 1.72 -10.83 -6.25
C GLY A 122 1.41 -9.62 -7.14
N SER A 123 1.83 -8.40 -6.72
CA SER A 123 1.74 -7.21 -7.56
C SER A 123 2.94 -6.28 -7.32
N THR A 124 2.80 -4.99 -7.59
CA THR A 124 3.91 -4.02 -7.62
C THR A 124 4.74 -4.00 -6.34
N ARG A 125 4.10 -3.91 -5.16
CA ARG A 125 4.82 -3.86 -3.88
C ARG A 125 5.62 -5.13 -3.61
N CYS A 126 5.13 -6.28 -4.04
CA CYS A 126 5.79 -7.58 -3.85
C CYS A 126 7.09 -7.71 -4.66
N THR A 127 7.30 -6.89 -5.69
CA THR A 127 8.50 -6.92 -6.55
C THR A 127 9.58 -5.95 -6.11
N ILE A 128 9.32 -5.12 -5.09
CA ILE A 128 10.21 -4.03 -4.66
C ILE A 128 10.65 -4.25 -3.23
N ALA A 129 11.96 -4.21 -2.99
CA ALA A 129 12.57 -4.22 -1.67
C ALA A 129 13.39 -2.95 -1.44
N GLY A 130 13.26 -2.35 -0.25
CA GLY A 130 14.10 -1.23 0.18
C GLY A 130 15.48 -1.73 0.59
N VAL A 131 16.53 -1.06 0.13
CA VAL A 131 17.91 -1.30 0.59
C VAL A 131 18.35 -0.12 1.44
N HIS A 132 18.49 -0.34 2.74
CA HIS A 132 18.85 0.68 3.73
C HIS A 132 20.28 0.51 4.25
N LEU A 133 21.13 -0.17 3.47
CA LEU A 133 22.54 -0.35 3.78
C LEU A 133 23.36 0.87 3.36
N THR A 134 24.38 1.20 4.14
CA THR A 134 25.36 2.22 3.74
C THR A 134 26.04 1.79 2.43
N PRO A 135 26.08 2.65 1.40
CA PRO A 135 26.79 2.34 0.17
C PRO A 135 28.25 2.00 0.47
N ARG A 136 28.74 0.88 -0.07
CA ARG A 136 30.15 0.55 0.01
C ARG A 136 30.91 1.46 -0.94
N SER A 137 31.96 2.14 -0.46
CA SER A 137 32.90 2.85 -1.33
C SER A 137 33.54 1.84 -2.28
N LEU A 138 33.36 2.05 -3.59
CA LEU A 138 34.08 1.24 -4.59
C LEU A 138 35.57 1.56 -4.47
N PRO A 139 36.47 0.55 -4.51
CA PRO A 139 37.91 0.81 -4.61
C PRO A 139 38.12 1.60 -5.92
N THR A 140 38.84 2.68 -5.82
CA THR A 140 39.34 3.42 -7.00
C THR A 140 40.29 2.49 -7.75
N LEU A 141 39.95 2.10 -9.00
CA LEU A 141 40.81 1.36 -9.89
C LEU A 141 41.95 2.24 -10.40
#